data_afe1af95ab739c95507d217ced5960f9
#
_entry.id   afe1af95ab739c95507d217ced5960f9
#
_cell.length_a   1.000
_cell.length_b   1.000
_cell.length_c   1.000
_cell.angle_alpha   90.00
_cell.angle_beta   90.00
_cell.angle_gamma   90.00
#
_symmetry.space_group_name_H-M   'P 1'
#
loop_
_entity.id
_entity.type
_entity.pdbx_description
1 polymer ?
#
loop_
_entity_poly.entity_id
_entity_poly.type
_entity_poly.pdbx_seq_one_letter_code
_entity_poly.pdbx_strand_id
1 'polypeptide(L)'
;MSDAVEKKIREIKKRIKDNAYLAWMFENCFPNTLDTTVHFTDAADGEEDTFVYTGDIHAMWLRDSAAQVWPYVQLAKGDRKLQKMLRGVIRRQLKCINIDPYANAFNREPVENGPWANDMTDMKPELHERKYEIDSLCYPIRLAYHYWQVTGDVSVFGDEWLQAVRNILRVFREQQRKQGLGSYRFQRETEDQLDTVCNHGWGNPVKPCGLIASVFRPSDDATTFLFLVPSNFMVVSSLRKAAEILRKVNADTALADNCTALADEVSAALKEYAVVDHPKYGKIYAYEVDGFGNRFLMDDANVPSLLALPYLGDVDVNDPVYQNTRRFVWSEDNPYFFRGKAGEGIGGPHVGYDMAWPMSIMMRAFTSTDDAEIAECLRMLQRTDAGTGFIHESFNVDDASKFTREWFAWQNTLFGELIIKLVDEGKTALLVEARR
;
A
#
# COMPACT_ATOMS: atom_id res chain seq x y z
N MET A 1 -16.81 -7.30 -16.78
CA MET A 1 -16.40 -5.93 -16.42
C MET A 1 -17.61 -5.06 -16.08
N SER A 2 -17.44 -3.92 -15.41
CA SER A 2 -18.48 -2.97 -15.04
C SER A 2 -18.68 -1.95 -16.18
N ASP A 3 -19.95 -1.53 -16.44
CA ASP A 3 -20.26 -0.56 -17.48
C ASP A 3 -19.60 0.80 -17.21
N ALA A 4 -19.45 1.18 -15.93
CA ALA A 4 -18.78 2.42 -15.53
C ALA A 4 -17.28 2.40 -15.88
N VAL A 5 -16.61 1.27 -15.66
CA VAL A 5 -15.19 1.08 -16.01
C VAL A 5 -14.98 1.13 -17.51
N GLU A 6 -15.80 0.41 -18.27
CA GLU A 6 -15.77 0.44 -19.74
C GLU A 6 -15.98 1.85 -20.32
N LYS A 7 -16.92 2.59 -19.73
CA LYS A 7 -17.17 3.97 -20.12
C LYS A 7 -15.97 4.86 -19.84
N LYS A 8 -15.32 4.71 -18.65
CA LYS A 8 -14.14 5.48 -18.26
C LYS A 8 -12.96 5.17 -19.19
N ILE A 9 -12.74 3.90 -19.56
CA ILE A 9 -11.69 3.51 -20.53
C ILE A 9 -11.90 4.23 -21.87
N ARG A 10 -13.10 4.18 -22.43
CA ARG A 10 -13.41 4.86 -23.71
C ARG A 10 -13.21 6.38 -23.62
N GLU A 11 -13.62 6.98 -22.50
CA GLU A 11 -13.44 8.42 -22.25
C GLU A 11 -11.96 8.81 -22.25
N ILE A 12 -11.16 8.14 -21.44
CA ILE A 12 -9.72 8.43 -21.29
C ILE A 12 -8.99 8.23 -22.62
N LYS A 13 -9.19 7.09 -23.29
CA LYS A 13 -8.59 6.80 -24.60
C LYS A 13 -8.89 7.89 -25.65
N LYS A 14 -10.12 8.40 -25.65
CA LYS A 14 -10.50 9.50 -26.56
C LYS A 14 -9.73 10.79 -26.24
N ARG A 15 -9.50 11.08 -24.95
CA ARG A 15 -8.78 12.30 -24.53
C ARG A 15 -7.29 12.25 -24.84
N ILE A 16 -6.67 11.08 -24.73
CA ILE A 16 -5.23 10.87 -24.92
C ILE A 16 -4.89 10.19 -26.27
N LYS A 17 -5.83 10.17 -27.22
CA LYS A 17 -5.68 9.47 -28.52
C LYS A 17 -4.41 9.84 -29.30
N ASP A 18 -3.91 11.08 -29.12
CA ASP A 18 -2.72 11.57 -29.80
C ASP A 18 -1.40 11.04 -29.21
N ASN A 19 -1.45 10.37 -28.03
CA ASN A 19 -0.41 9.48 -27.50
C ASN A 19 -0.93 8.03 -27.55
N ALA A 20 -0.86 7.41 -28.71
CA ALA A 20 -1.44 6.07 -28.94
C ALA A 20 -0.82 4.99 -28.04
N TYR A 21 0.49 5.11 -27.73
CA TYR A 21 1.18 4.16 -26.85
C TYR A 21 0.66 4.21 -25.42
N LEU A 22 0.55 5.42 -24.84
CA LEU A 22 -0.01 5.62 -23.52
C LEU A 22 -1.47 5.17 -23.43
N ALA A 23 -2.26 5.41 -24.50
CA ALA A 23 -3.65 4.97 -24.57
C ALA A 23 -3.78 3.44 -24.58
N TRP A 24 -2.85 2.75 -25.25
CA TRP A 24 -2.76 1.28 -25.26
C TRP A 24 -2.35 0.73 -23.89
N MET A 25 -1.31 1.29 -23.25
CA MET A 25 -0.92 0.91 -21.88
C MET A 25 -2.08 1.09 -20.90
N PHE A 26 -2.78 2.22 -20.97
CA PHE A 26 -3.93 2.49 -20.07
C PHE A 26 -5.05 1.47 -20.25
N GLU A 27 -5.37 1.10 -21.50
CA GLU A 27 -6.38 0.08 -21.82
C GLU A 27 -6.02 -1.30 -21.28
N ASN A 28 -4.73 -1.65 -21.25
CA ASN A 28 -4.26 -2.91 -20.69
C ASN A 28 -4.20 -2.87 -19.15
N CYS A 29 -3.63 -1.81 -18.58
CA CYS A 29 -3.30 -1.73 -17.18
C CYS A 29 -4.53 -1.45 -16.30
N PHE A 30 -5.37 -0.47 -16.67
CA PHE A 30 -6.46 -0.03 -15.80
C PHE A 30 -7.48 -1.13 -15.49
N PRO A 31 -7.96 -1.96 -16.42
CA PRO A 31 -8.91 -3.02 -16.12
C PRO A 31 -8.27 -4.30 -15.58
N ASN A 32 -6.93 -4.41 -15.54
CA ASN A 32 -6.21 -5.66 -15.29
C ASN A 32 -6.70 -6.40 -14.05
N THR A 33 -6.86 -5.70 -12.91
CA THR A 33 -7.38 -6.31 -11.68
C THR A 33 -8.77 -6.91 -11.85
N LEU A 34 -9.70 -6.18 -12.47
CA LEU A 34 -11.08 -6.65 -12.63
C LEU A 34 -11.21 -7.82 -13.59
N ASP A 35 -10.35 -7.86 -14.61
CA ASP A 35 -10.39 -8.89 -15.65
C ASP A 35 -9.73 -10.20 -15.23
N THR A 36 -8.76 -10.13 -14.30
CA THR A 36 -7.85 -11.24 -14.08
C THR A 36 -7.77 -11.74 -12.64
N THR A 37 -7.94 -10.86 -11.64
CA THR A 37 -7.66 -11.20 -10.23
C THR A 37 -8.90 -11.28 -9.34
N VAL A 38 -10.02 -10.71 -9.77
CA VAL A 38 -11.24 -10.61 -8.95
C VAL A 38 -12.09 -11.87 -9.07
N HIS A 39 -12.35 -12.49 -7.94
CA HIS A 39 -13.27 -13.63 -7.80
C HIS A 39 -14.44 -13.23 -6.92
N PHE A 40 -15.51 -12.76 -7.55
CA PHE A 40 -16.76 -12.38 -6.88
C PHE A 40 -17.68 -13.59 -6.71
N THR A 41 -18.27 -13.72 -5.53
CA THR A 41 -19.29 -14.72 -5.23
C THR A 41 -20.49 -14.01 -4.62
N ASP A 42 -21.68 -14.22 -5.20
CA ASP A 42 -22.94 -13.90 -4.55
C ASP A 42 -23.27 -15.11 -3.67
N ALA A 43 -23.06 -15.00 -2.36
CA ALA A 43 -23.35 -16.10 -1.45
C ALA A 43 -24.85 -16.36 -1.37
N ALA A 44 -25.22 -17.64 -1.11
CA ALA A 44 -26.61 -18.08 -1.05
C ALA A 44 -27.43 -17.41 0.08
N ASP A 45 -26.76 -16.86 1.09
CA ASP A 45 -27.32 -16.09 2.21
C ASP A 45 -27.48 -14.59 1.89
N GLY A 46 -27.09 -14.17 0.68
CA GLY A 46 -27.18 -12.77 0.22
C GLY A 46 -25.99 -11.90 0.61
N GLU A 47 -24.95 -12.45 1.25
CA GLU A 47 -23.72 -11.72 1.52
C GLU A 47 -22.77 -11.75 0.31
N GLU A 48 -22.22 -10.59 -0.04
CA GLU A 48 -21.21 -10.51 -1.09
C GLU A 48 -19.85 -10.88 -0.51
N ASP A 49 -19.10 -11.71 -1.24
CA ASP A 49 -17.72 -12.07 -0.98
C ASP A 49 -16.88 -11.87 -2.23
N THR A 50 -15.76 -11.17 -2.11
CA THR A 50 -14.85 -10.94 -3.22
C THR A 50 -13.42 -11.20 -2.79
N PHE A 51 -12.82 -12.21 -3.41
CA PHE A 51 -11.41 -12.53 -3.25
C PHE A 51 -10.60 -11.90 -4.39
N VAL A 52 -9.45 -11.28 -4.07
CA VAL A 52 -8.60 -10.58 -5.05
C VAL A 52 -7.19 -11.14 -4.96
N TYR A 53 -6.72 -11.80 -6.03
CA TYR A 53 -5.34 -12.24 -6.14
C TYR A 53 -4.39 -11.05 -6.40
N THR A 54 -3.13 -11.18 -5.98
CA THR A 54 -2.11 -10.13 -6.24
C THR A 54 -1.64 -10.08 -7.69
N GLY A 55 -1.96 -11.06 -8.49
CA GLY A 55 -1.53 -11.29 -9.86
C GLY A 55 -1.14 -12.75 -10.03
N ASP A 56 0.14 -13.01 -10.25
CA ASP A 56 0.71 -14.35 -10.41
C ASP A 56 0.70 -15.21 -9.12
N ILE A 57 0.49 -14.62 -7.95
CA ILE A 57 0.34 -15.34 -6.68
C ILE A 57 -1.14 -15.47 -6.33
N HIS A 58 -1.61 -16.70 -6.16
CA HIS A 58 -3.01 -17.03 -5.89
C HIS A 58 -3.37 -16.89 -4.40
N ALA A 59 -3.01 -15.76 -3.81
CA ALA A 59 -3.34 -15.38 -2.45
C ALA A 59 -3.80 -13.91 -2.40
N MET A 60 -4.47 -13.54 -1.32
CA MET A 60 -5.00 -12.20 -1.12
C MET A 60 -4.23 -11.50 0.00
N TRP A 61 -3.33 -10.58 -0.35
CA TRP A 61 -2.77 -9.63 0.60
C TRP A 61 -3.80 -8.56 0.96
N LEU A 62 -3.87 -8.18 2.22
CA LEU A 62 -4.77 -7.11 2.68
C LEU A 62 -4.40 -5.75 2.07
N ARG A 63 -3.13 -5.44 1.98
CA ARG A 63 -2.57 -4.27 1.29
C ARG A 63 -2.96 -4.25 -0.18
N ASP A 64 -2.53 -5.28 -0.92
CA ASP A 64 -2.68 -5.36 -2.38
C ASP A 64 -4.14 -5.33 -2.80
N SER A 65 -4.99 -6.13 -2.17
CA SER A 65 -6.41 -6.21 -2.51
C SER A 65 -7.14 -4.87 -2.35
N ALA A 66 -6.76 -4.07 -1.34
CA ALA A 66 -7.31 -2.73 -1.17
C ALA A 66 -6.80 -1.76 -2.24
N ALA A 67 -5.48 -1.79 -2.51
CA ALA A 67 -4.85 -0.89 -3.47
C ALA A 67 -5.28 -1.21 -4.92
N GLN A 68 -5.40 -2.49 -5.26
CA GLN A 68 -5.82 -2.94 -6.59
C GLN A 68 -7.24 -2.47 -6.96
N VAL A 69 -8.16 -2.40 -6.00
CA VAL A 69 -9.54 -1.99 -6.28
C VAL A 69 -9.79 -0.51 -6.01
N TRP A 70 -8.83 0.19 -5.41
CA TRP A 70 -8.96 1.59 -5.00
C TRP A 70 -9.44 2.54 -6.10
N PRO A 71 -8.90 2.53 -7.34
CA PRO A 71 -9.31 3.47 -8.38
C PRO A 71 -10.74 3.27 -8.87
N TYR A 72 -11.30 2.08 -8.69
CA TYR A 72 -12.66 1.79 -9.11
C TYR A 72 -13.72 2.34 -8.14
N VAL A 73 -13.35 2.65 -6.90
CA VAL A 73 -14.27 3.20 -5.90
C VAL A 73 -14.97 4.46 -6.41
N GLN A 74 -14.22 5.35 -7.07
CA GLN A 74 -14.78 6.59 -7.66
C GLN A 74 -15.87 6.32 -8.71
N LEU A 75 -15.81 5.16 -9.38
CA LEU A 75 -16.76 4.77 -10.42
C LEU A 75 -17.97 4.01 -9.86
N ALA A 76 -17.95 3.65 -8.58
CA ALA A 76 -18.99 2.84 -7.95
C ALA A 76 -20.32 3.61 -7.77
N LYS A 77 -20.29 4.95 -7.76
CA LYS A 77 -21.51 5.75 -7.65
C LYS A 77 -22.42 5.50 -8.86
N GLY A 78 -23.49 4.74 -8.66
CA GLY A 78 -24.45 4.40 -9.73
C GLY A 78 -24.19 3.08 -10.45
N ASP A 79 -23.10 2.38 -10.19
CA ASP A 79 -22.83 1.04 -10.70
C ASP A 79 -23.02 -0.02 -9.61
N ARG A 80 -24.17 -0.69 -9.62
CA ARG A 80 -24.52 -1.70 -8.61
C ARG A 80 -23.62 -2.94 -8.62
N LYS A 81 -23.09 -3.34 -9.80
CA LYS A 81 -22.18 -4.49 -9.90
C LYS A 81 -20.87 -4.15 -9.22
N LEU A 82 -20.36 -2.96 -9.48
CA LEU A 82 -19.11 -2.49 -8.87
C LEU A 82 -19.26 -2.29 -7.36
N GLN A 83 -20.40 -1.75 -6.90
CA GLN A 83 -20.69 -1.64 -5.47
C GLN A 83 -20.70 -3.01 -4.78
N LYS A 84 -21.39 -4.00 -5.37
CA LYS A 84 -21.41 -5.38 -4.83
C LYS A 84 -20.02 -5.98 -4.71
N MET A 85 -19.21 -5.84 -5.76
CA MET A 85 -17.84 -6.33 -5.77
C MET A 85 -17.00 -5.67 -4.67
N LEU A 86 -17.06 -4.34 -4.54
CA LEU A 86 -16.30 -3.59 -3.52
C LEU A 86 -16.75 -3.91 -2.10
N ARG A 87 -18.06 -4.06 -1.85
CA ARG A 87 -18.55 -4.56 -0.54
C ARG A 87 -17.99 -5.93 -0.23
N GLY A 88 -17.99 -6.82 -1.22
CA GLY A 88 -17.42 -8.16 -1.07
C GLY A 88 -15.94 -8.12 -0.69
N VAL A 89 -15.13 -7.23 -1.29
CA VAL A 89 -13.71 -7.04 -0.90
C VAL A 89 -13.61 -6.57 0.54
N ILE A 90 -14.35 -5.54 0.93
CA ILE A 90 -14.32 -5.00 2.30
C ILE A 90 -14.71 -6.08 3.32
N ARG A 91 -15.80 -6.81 3.09
CA ARG A 91 -16.23 -7.91 3.97
C ARG A 91 -15.18 -9.00 4.08
N ARG A 92 -14.60 -9.44 2.95
CA ARG A 92 -13.51 -10.44 2.96
C ARG A 92 -12.32 -9.94 3.78
N GLN A 93 -11.90 -8.69 3.64
CA GLN A 93 -10.82 -8.11 4.44
C GLN A 93 -11.14 -8.07 5.94
N LEU A 94 -12.35 -7.68 6.31
CA LEU A 94 -12.79 -7.70 7.72
C LEU A 94 -12.79 -9.12 8.30
N LYS A 95 -13.28 -10.10 7.54
CA LYS A 95 -13.22 -11.52 7.90
C LYS A 95 -11.77 -11.99 8.10
N CYS A 96 -10.87 -11.65 7.20
CA CYS A 96 -9.44 -11.96 7.30
C CYS A 96 -8.82 -11.39 8.58
N ILE A 97 -9.05 -10.12 8.89
CA ILE A 97 -8.57 -9.48 10.13
C ILE A 97 -9.14 -10.16 11.37
N ASN A 98 -10.38 -10.63 11.32
CA ASN A 98 -11.03 -11.32 12.44
C ASN A 98 -10.51 -12.76 12.60
N ILE A 99 -10.02 -13.41 11.55
CA ILE A 99 -9.35 -14.71 11.60
C ILE A 99 -7.97 -14.58 12.25
N ASP A 100 -7.15 -13.67 11.74
CA ASP A 100 -5.81 -13.38 12.30
C ASP A 100 -5.32 -11.99 11.89
N PRO A 101 -5.30 -11.01 12.83
CA PRO A 101 -4.86 -9.66 12.53
C PRO A 101 -3.33 -9.51 12.40
N TYR A 102 -2.56 -10.58 12.59
CA TYR A 102 -1.12 -10.61 12.37
C TYR A 102 -0.72 -11.17 11.00
N ALA A 103 -1.69 -11.72 10.24
CA ALA A 103 -1.43 -12.22 8.89
C ALA A 103 -1.56 -11.10 7.84
N ASN A 104 -0.65 -11.11 6.87
CA ASN A 104 -0.66 -10.20 5.72
C ASN A 104 -1.42 -10.79 4.52
N ALA A 105 -1.38 -12.13 4.34
CA ALA A 105 -1.94 -12.80 3.19
C ALA A 105 -2.79 -14.03 3.54
N PHE A 106 -3.86 -14.23 2.78
CA PHE A 106 -4.89 -15.25 3.05
C PHE A 106 -5.15 -16.12 1.83
N ASN A 107 -5.50 -17.40 2.09
CA ASN A 107 -6.00 -18.33 1.09
C ASN A 107 -7.48 -18.05 0.78
N ARG A 108 -7.91 -18.37 -0.43
CA ARG A 108 -9.33 -18.27 -0.80
C ARG A 108 -10.19 -19.25 0.02
N GLU A 109 -9.71 -20.49 0.11
CA GLU A 109 -10.25 -21.55 0.95
C GLU A 109 -9.14 -22.07 1.86
N PRO A 110 -9.44 -22.67 3.02
CA PRO A 110 -8.42 -23.21 3.91
C PRO A 110 -7.52 -24.26 3.21
N VAL A 111 -6.20 -24.18 3.43
CA VAL A 111 -5.17 -25.06 2.85
C VAL A 111 -4.29 -25.61 3.97
N GLU A 112 -4.37 -26.91 4.25
CA GLU A 112 -3.63 -27.54 5.37
C GLU A 112 -2.11 -27.52 5.20
N ASN A 113 -1.60 -27.67 3.98
CA ASN A 113 -0.17 -27.72 3.67
C ASN A 113 0.16 -26.67 2.60
N GLY A 114 -0.09 -25.40 2.92
CA GLY A 114 0.26 -24.27 2.07
C GLY A 114 1.78 -24.09 1.94
N PRO A 115 2.24 -23.22 1.03
CA PRO A 115 3.68 -23.00 0.79
C PRO A 115 4.46 -22.62 2.06
N TRP A 116 3.83 -21.90 2.98
CA TRP A 116 4.44 -21.37 4.20
C TRP A 116 3.93 -22.04 5.49
N ALA A 117 3.31 -23.24 5.38
CA ALA A 117 2.76 -23.96 6.53
C ALA A 117 3.81 -24.32 7.61
N ASN A 118 5.10 -24.36 7.24
CA ASN A 118 6.19 -24.65 8.15
C ASN A 118 6.84 -23.41 8.79
N ASP A 119 6.32 -22.20 8.52
CA ASP A 119 6.81 -21.00 9.20
C ASP A 119 6.64 -21.13 10.71
N MET A 120 7.66 -20.75 11.45
CA MET A 120 7.67 -20.80 12.92
C MET A 120 6.90 -19.61 13.50
N THR A 121 5.59 -19.62 13.32
CA THR A 121 4.59 -18.69 13.81
C THR A 121 3.28 -19.45 14.00
N ASP A 122 2.20 -18.81 14.44
CA ASP A 122 0.89 -19.45 14.66
C ASP A 122 0.11 -19.55 13.34
N MET A 123 0.59 -20.41 12.42
CA MET A 123 -0.05 -20.65 11.11
C MET A 123 -1.39 -21.36 11.25
N LYS A 124 -2.33 -20.99 10.38
CA LYS A 124 -3.67 -21.57 10.26
C LYS A 124 -3.95 -21.89 8.79
N PRO A 125 -4.85 -22.84 8.47
CA PRO A 125 -5.18 -23.19 7.08
C PRO A 125 -5.70 -22.03 6.22
N GLU A 126 -6.33 -21.04 6.83
CA GLU A 126 -6.85 -19.85 6.15
C GLU A 126 -5.73 -18.89 5.71
N LEU A 127 -4.55 -18.97 6.34
CA LEU A 127 -3.44 -18.07 6.09
C LEU A 127 -2.57 -18.57 4.95
N HIS A 128 -2.27 -17.70 4.00
CA HIS A 128 -1.21 -17.94 3.03
C HIS A 128 0.16 -17.63 3.66
N GLU A 129 0.25 -16.49 4.37
CA GLU A 129 1.45 -16.02 5.05
C GLU A 129 1.08 -15.23 6.30
N ARG A 130 1.95 -15.28 7.33
CA ARG A 130 1.68 -14.61 8.61
C ARG A 130 2.79 -13.63 8.99
N LYS A 131 3.19 -12.79 8.04
CA LYS A 131 4.10 -11.67 8.27
C LYS A 131 3.32 -10.46 8.80
N TYR A 132 3.70 -9.96 9.98
CA TYR A 132 3.00 -8.81 10.57
C TYR A 132 3.53 -7.50 9.99
N GLU A 133 2.65 -6.81 9.32
CA GLU A 133 2.80 -5.50 8.71
C GLU A 133 1.71 -4.56 9.21
N ILE A 134 2.08 -3.37 9.67
CA ILE A 134 1.11 -2.36 10.12
C ILE A 134 0.12 -1.99 9.02
N ASP A 135 0.61 -1.81 7.81
CA ASP A 135 -0.19 -1.35 6.66
C ASP A 135 -1.26 -2.35 6.26
N SER A 136 -1.04 -3.65 6.43
CA SER A 136 -2.04 -4.69 6.22
C SER A 136 -3.32 -4.46 7.04
N LEU A 137 -3.23 -3.79 8.18
CA LEU A 137 -4.39 -3.41 9.00
C LEU A 137 -4.93 -2.01 8.66
N CYS A 138 -4.16 -1.17 8.00
CA CYS A 138 -4.55 0.19 7.63
C CYS A 138 -5.28 0.27 6.29
N TYR A 139 -4.85 -0.50 5.29
CA TYR A 139 -5.43 -0.51 3.96
C TYR A 139 -6.92 -0.85 3.91
N PRO A 140 -7.42 -1.86 4.65
CA PRO A 140 -8.85 -2.15 4.72
C PRO A 140 -9.70 -0.99 5.27
N ILE A 141 -9.20 -0.29 6.29
CA ILE A 141 -9.87 0.90 6.85
C ILE A 141 -9.91 2.01 5.79
N ARG A 142 -8.79 2.25 5.10
CA ARG A 142 -8.69 3.26 4.04
C ARG A 142 -9.68 2.98 2.92
N LEU A 143 -9.78 1.72 2.46
CA LEU A 143 -10.70 1.31 1.41
C LEU A 143 -12.17 1.48 1.85
N ALA A 144 -12.53 0.96 3.03
CA ALA A 144 -13.89 1.02 3.56
C ALA A 144 -14.35 2.49 3.75
N TYR A 145 -13.47 3.34 4.27
CA TYR A 145 -13.75 4.77 4.42
C TYR A 145 -14.00 5.43 3.07
N HIS A 146 -13.15 5.19 2.07
CA HIS A 146 -13.31 5.78 0.74
C HIS A 146 -14.58 5.30 0.04
N TYR A 147 -14.88 4.01 0.14
CA TYR A 147 -16.12 3.44 -0.38
C TYR A 147 -17.36 4.14 0.21
N TRP A 148 -17.37 4.31 1.53
CA TRP A 148 -18.45 5.05 2.21
C TRP A 148 -18.55 6.50 1.75
N GLN A 149 -17.45 7.23 1.67
CA GLN A 149 -17.44 8.63 1.24
C GLN A 149 -18.01 8.80 -0.19
N VAL A 150 -17.72 7.88 -1.08
CA VAL A 150 -18.18 7.96 -2.48
C VAL A 150 -19.63 7.50 -2.66
N THR A 151 -20.00 6.41 -1.99
CA THR A 151 -21.31 5.75 -2.22
C THR A 151 -22.38 6.11 -1.21
N GLY A 152 -22.00 6.52 -0.01
CA GLY A 152 -22.89 6.70 1.14
C GLY A 152 -23.37 5.36 1.76
N ASP A 153 -22.94 4.22 1.23
CA ASP A 153 -23.35 2.90 1.69
C ASP A 153 -22.66 2.53 3.01
N VAL A 154 -23.46 2.24 4.02
CA VAL A 154 -23.03 1.88 5.39
C VAL A 154 -23.14 0.39 5.70
N SER A 155 -23.57 -0.43 4.75
CA SER A 155 -23.94 -1.84 4.97
C SER A 155 -22.79 -2.74 5.41
N VAL A 156 -21.53 -2.31 5.21
CA VAL A 156 -20.32 -3.04 5.61
C VAL A 156 -19.86 -2.75 7.05
N PHE A 157 -20.48 -1.77 7.74
CA PHE A 157 -20.07 -1.34 9.08
C PHE A 157 -20.90 -1.98 10.19
N GLY A 158 -21.12 -3.29 10.12
CA GLY A 158 -21.80 -4.09 11.14
C GLY A 158 -20.85 -4.64 12.22
N ASP A 159 -21.23 -5.75 12.84
CA ASP A 159 -20.51 -6.38 13.95
C ASP A 159 -19.10 -6.85 13.53
N GLU A 160 -18.93 -7.36 12.31
CA GLU A 160 -17.61 -7.76 11.80
C GLU A 160 -16.64 -6.57 11.71
N TRP A 161 -17.12 -5.40 11.26
CA TRP A 161 -16.35 -4.16 11.27
C TRP A 161 -15.94 -3.76 12.69
N LEU A 162 -16.90 -3.75 13.62
CA LEU A 162 -16.62 -3.39 15.03
C LEU A 162 -15.59 -4.34 15.64
N GLN A 163 -15.71 -5.64 15.36
CA GLN A 163 -14.74 -6.62 15.84
C GLN A 163 -13.35 -6.43 15.21
N ALA A 164 -13.29 -6.17 13.91
CA ALA A 164 -12.03 -5.92 13.21
C ALA A 164 -11.32 -4.67 13.78
N VAL A 165 -12.04 -3.57 14.02
CA VAL A 165 -11.45 -2.37 14.65
C VAL A 165 -10.93 -2.66 16.06
N ARG A 166 -11.64 -3.47 16.88
CA ARG A 166 -11.16 -3.88 18.20
C ARG A 166 -9.88 -4.73 18.10
N ASN A 167 -9.82 -5.64 17.14
CA ASN A 167 -8.63 -6.45 16.88
C ASN A 167 -7.43 -5.60 16.43
N ILE A 168 -7.65 -4.64 15.54
CA ILE A 168 -6.62 -3.69 15.10
C ILE A 168 -6.07 -2.88 16.27
N LEU A 169 -6.94 -2.29 17.09
CA LEU A 169 -6.52 -1.52 18.26
C LEU A 169 -5.74 -2.39 19.26
N ARG A 170 -6.18 -3.63 19.49
CA ARG A 170 -5.48 -4.57 20.38
C ARG A 170 -4.07 -4.84 19.88
N VAL A 171 -3.91 -5.18 18.57
CA VAL A 171 -2.61 -5.44 17.95
C VAL A 171 -1.71 -4.20 18.01
N PHE A 172 -2.21 -3.04 17.64
CA PHE A 172 -1.41 -1.82 17.65
C PHE A 172 -0.93 -1.45 19.07
N ARG A 173 -1.79 -1.60 20.09
CA ARG A 173 -1.37 -1.35 21.49
C ARG A 173 -0.36 -2.39 21.97
N GLU A 174 -0.54 -3.65 21.63
CA GLU A 174 0.44 -4.71 21.94
C GLU A 174 1.79 -4.41 21.29
N GLN A 175 1.79 -3.98 20.03
CA GLN A 175 3.01 -3.69 19.27
C GLN A 175 3.62 -2.30 19.55
N GLN A 176 3.02 -1.48 20.40
CA GLN A 176 3.76 -0.39 21.06
C GLN A 176 4.83 -0.91 22.04
N ARG A 177 4.77 -2.19 22.40
CA ARG A 177 5.72 -2.92 23.25
C ARG A 177 5.95 -2.31 24.62
N LYS A 178 5.00 -1.54 25.15
CA LYS A 178 5.06 -0.93 26.49
C LYS A 178 5.00 -1.94 27.64
N GLN A 179 4.35 -3.08 27.39
CA GLN A 179 4.13 -4.13 28.42
C GLN A 179 4.93 -5.40 28.13
N GLY A 180 5.83 -5.39 27.13
CA GLY A 180 6.62 -6.55 26.72
C GLY A 180 6.64 -6.71 25.20
N LEU A 181 7.15 -7.86 24.75
CA LEU A 181 7.34 -8.15 23.32
C LEU A 181 6.03 -8.50 22.59
N GLY A 182 4.96 -8.77 23.30
CA GLY A 182 3.68 -9.19 22.75
C GLY A 182 3.61 -10.69 22.47
N SER A 183 2.55 -11.11 21.79
CA SER A 183 2.28 -12.52 21.45
C SER A 183 2.84 -12.94 20.09
N TYR A 184 3.11 -12.00 19.20
CA TYR A 184 3.55 -12.27 17.84
C TYR A 184 5.06 -12.48 17.76
N ARG A 185 5.47 -13.54 17.08
CA ARG A 185 6.85 -13.78 16.62
C ARG A 185 6.81 -14.52 15.28
N PHE A 186 7.87 -14.38 14.50
CA PHE A 186 7.96 -15.01 13.18
C PHE A 186 9.41 -15.42 12.89
N GLN A 187 9.60 -16.66 12.46
CA GLN A 187 10.82 -17.11 11.82
C GLN A 187 10.46 -18.01 10.64
N ARG A 188 11.31 -18.00 9.61
CA ARG A 188 11.23 -18.86 8.44
C ARG A 188 12.60 -19.50 8.22
N GLU A 189 12.63 -20.75 7.84
CA GLU A 189 13.85 -21.41 7.39
C GLU A 189 14.12 -20.96 5.95
N THR A 190 15.12 -20.11 5.76
CA THR A 190 15.44 -19.45 4.50
C THR A 190 16.91 -19.04 4.44
N GLU A 191 17.46 -18.91 3.23
CA GLU A 191 18.80 -18.32 3.00
C GLU A 191 18.71 -16.78 2.93
N ASP A 192 17.52 -16.21 2.69
CA ASP A 192 17.30 -14.77 2.65
C ASP A 192 17.07 -14.23 4.06
N GLN A 193 18.00 -13.40 4.52
CA GLN A 193 17.93 -12.78 5.85
C GLN A 193 16.77 -11.80 6.03
N LEU A 194 16.20 -11.28 4.94
CA LEU A 194 15.05 -10.37 4.99
C LEU A 194 13.73 -11.11 5.03
N ASP A 195 13.72 -12.40 4.70
CA ASP A 195 12.53 -13.25 4.71
C ASP A 195 12.28 -13.94 6.06
N THR A 196 13.05 -13.58 7.08
CA THR A 196 12.92 -14.07 8.46
C THR A 196 13.26 -12.98 9.47
N VAL A 197 12.91 -13.21 10.74
CA VAL A 197 13.06 -12.23 11.81
C VAL A 197 14.15 -12.65 12.79
N CYS A 198 15.11 -11.78 13.04
CA CYS A 198 16.18 -11.99 14.00
C CYS A 198 15.68 -12.09 15.46
N ASN A 199 16.61 -12.35 16.39
CA ASN A 199 16.33 -12.37 17.82
C ASN A 199 15.15 -13.29 18.19
N HIS A 200 15.22 -14.57 17.73
CA HIS A 200 14.20 -15.60 17.97
C HIS A 200 12.79 -15.22 17.48
N GLY A 201 12.70 -14.41 16.42
CA GLY A 201 11.45 -13.98 15.82
C GLY A 201 10.84 -12.72 16.40
N TRP A 202 11.50 -12.06 17.34
CA TRP A 202 11.03 -10.84 17.98
C TRP A 202 11.49 -9.55 17.29
N GLY A 203 12.50 -9.65 16.43
CA GLY A 203 13.18 -8.51 15.81
C GLY A 203 14.16 -7.81 16.75
N ASN A 204 14.80 -6.75 16.25
CA ASN A 204 15.75 -5.98 17.03
C ASN A 204 15.06 -5.27 18.23
N PRO A 205 15.77 -5.04 19.35
CA PRO A 205 15.22 -4.34 20.50
C PRO A 205 14.75 -2.94 20.15
N VAL A 206 13.65 -2.55 20.78
CA VAL A 206 13.12 -1.18 20.69
C VAL A 206 12.92 -0.60 22.09
N LYS A 207 13.05 0.73 22.21
CA LYS A 207 12.61 1.47 23.37
C LYS A 207 11.19 1.98 23.11
N PRO A 208 10.18 1.52 23.87
CA PRO A 208 8.82 2.00 23.70
C PRO A 208 8.75 3.52 23.78
N CYS A 209 8.20 4.14 22.74
CA CYS A 209 8.17 5.61 22.61
C CYS A 209 6.81 6.13 22.10
N GLY A 210 5.80 5.26 22.00
CA GLY A 210 4.47 5.58 21.47
C GLY A 210 4.27 5.14 20.02
N LEU A 211 5.34 4.89 19.26
CA LEU A 211 5.27 4.28 17.94
C LEU A 211 4.90 2.80 18.03
N ILE A 212 4.40 2.26 16.94
CA ILE A 212 3.97 0.87 16.78
C ILE A 212 5.03 0.12 15.97
N ALA A 213 5.45 -1.03 16.45
CA ALA A 213 6.37 -1.89 15.72
C ALA A 213 5.67 -2.52 14.51
N SER A 214 6.34 -2.50 13.36
CA SER A 214 6.06 -3.32 12.19
C SER A 214 7.21 -4.29 12.03
N VAL A 215 6.94 -5.58 12.07
CA VAL A 215 8.01 -6.57 12.00
C VAL A 215 8.48 -6.76 10.57
N PHE A 216 7.57 -6.53 9.62
CA PHE A 216 7.85 -6.52 8.20
C PHE A 216 7.47 -5.17 7.57
N ARG A 217 8.07 -4.88 6.43
CA ARG A 217 7.81 -3.75 5.53
C ARG A 217 6.68 -4.08 4.56
N PRO A 218 6.11 -3.09 3.87
CA PRO A 218 5.15 -3.35 2.78
C PRO A 218 5.72 -4.19 1.61
N SER A 219 7.02 -4.40 1.56
CA SER A 219 7.72 -5.31 0.63
C SER A 219 7.76 -6.75 1.08
N ASP A 220 7.18 -7.11 2.22
CA ASP A 220 7.30 -8.39 2.92
C ASP A 220 8.70 -8.66 3.50
N ASP A 221 9.64 -7.70 3.45
CA ASP A 221 10.96 -7.78 4.03
C ASP A 221 10.96 -7.42 5.51
N ALA A 222 11.77 -8.09 6.32
CA ALA A 222 11.92 -7.78 7.73
C ALA A 222 12.50 -6.37 7.95
N THR A 223 11.93 -5.62 8.90
CA THR A 223 12.45 -4.32 9.31
C THR A 223 13.78 -4.45 10.06
N THR A 224 14.68 -3.48 9.86
CA THR A 224 15.91 -3.36 10.66
C THR A 224 15.61 -2.74 12.02
N PHE A 225 14.94 -1.59 12.04
CA PHE A 225 14.39 -0.98 13.25
C PHE A 225 12.87 -1.05 13.18
N LEU A 226 12.25 -1.62 14.20
CA LEU A 226 10.85 -2.04 14.12
C LEU A 226 9.85 -0.89 13.99
N PHE A 227 10.19 0.34 14.36
CA PHE A 227 9.28 1.47 14.19
C PHE A 227 9.41 2.03 12.76
N LEU A 228 8.70 1.39 11.83
CA LEU A 228 8.60 1.81 10.43
C LEU A 228 7.78 3.10 10.33
N VAL A 229 8.45 4.20 9.99
CA VAL A 229 7.87 5.54 10.05
C VAL A 229 6.70 5.74 9.07
N PRO A 230 6.80 5.41 7.75
CA PRO A 230 5.67 5.63 6.85
C PRO A 230 4.43 4.83 7.25
N SER A 231 4.58 3.59 7.73
CA SER A 231 3.44 2.81 8.23
C SER A 231 2.83 3.42 9.50
N ASN A 232 3.62 4.01 10.40
CA ASN A 232 3.11 4.73 11.57
C ASN A 232 2.33 6.01 11.19
N PHE A 233 2.72 6.73 10.12
CA PHE A 233 1.90 7.81 9.57
C PHE A 233 0.54 7.28 9.08
N MET A 234 0.53 6.15 8.37
CA MET A 234 -0.70 5.53 7.88
C MET A 234 -1.62 5.05 9.02
N VAL A 235 -1.06 4.63 10.18
CA VAL A 235 -1.87 4.36 11.39
C VAL A 235 -2.67 5.58 11.81
N VAL A 236 -2.01 6.74 11.89
CA VAL A 236 -2.67 7.98 12.35
C VAL A 236 -3.85 8.33 11.46
N SER A 237 -3.66 8.35 10.14
CA SER A 237 -4.73 8.67 9.20
C SER A 237 -5.84 7.61 9.19
N SER A 238 -5.49 6.32 9.29
CA SER A 238 -6.45 5.21 9.30
C SER A 238 -7.30 5.18 10.56
N LEU A 239 -6.70 5.37 11.74
CA LEU A 239 -7.45 5.41 12.99
C LEU A 239 -8.38 6.62 13.09
N ARG A 240 -8.00 7.77 12.52
CA ARG A 240 -8.89 8.94 12.42
C ARG A 240 -10.08 8.66 11.52
N LYS A 241 -9.87 7.99 10.37
CA LYS A 241 -10.96 7.54 9.48
C LYS A 241 -11.88 6.54 10.17
N ALA A 242 -11.32 5.55 10.88
CA ALA A 242 -12.11 4.61 11.68
C ALA A 242 -12.95 5.31 12.74
N ALA A 243 -12.36 6.27 13.49
CA ALA A 243 -13.06 7.06 14.49
C ALA A 243 -14.24 7.86 13.89
N GLU A 244 -14.08 8.40 12.68
CA GLU A 244 -15.16 9.11 11.99
C GLU A 244 -16.31 8.17 11.63
N ILE A 245 -16.02 6.98 11.07
CA ILE A 245 -17.04 5.95 10.78
C ILE A 245 -17.77 5.56 12.07
N LEU A 246 -17.03 5.23 13.13
CA LEU A 246 -17.58 4.81 14.41
C LEU A 246 -18.55 5.85 15.00
N ARG A 247 -18.20 7.14 14.93
CA ARG A 247 -19.06 8.20 15.43
C ARG A 247 -20.31 8.43 14.57
N LYS A 248 -20.13 8.45 13.23
CA LYS A 248 -21.20 8.83 12.31
C LYS A 248 -22.14 7.69 11.91
N VAL A 249 -21.62 6.45 11.87
CA VAL A 249 -22.37 5.28 11.41
C VAL A 249 -22.77 4.38 12.57
N ASN A 250 -21.82 4.02 13.43
CA ASN A 250 -22.08 3.06 14.51
C ASN A 250 -22.60 3.71 15.82
N ALA A 251 -22.45 5.00 15.97
CA ALA A 251 -22.67 5.71 17.23
C ALA A 251 -21.86 5.15 18.43
N ASP A 252 -20.74 4.46 18.18
CA ASP A 252 -19.83 3.92 19.20
C ASP A 252 -18.75 4.94 19.54
N THR A 253 -19.11 5.89 20.38
CA THR A 253 -18.22 6.98 20.80
C THR A 253 -17.02 6.48 21.57
N ALA A 254 -17.20 5.46 22.42
CA ALA A 254 -16.12 4.93 23.24
C ALA A 254 -15.02 4.28 22.39
N LEU A 255 -15.38 3.48 21.39
CA LEU A 255 -14.42 2.88 20.48
C LEU A 255 -13.77 3.94 19.58
N ALA A 256 -14.52 4.94 19.14
CA ALA A 256 -14.00 6.07 18.37
C ALA A 256 -12.96 6.90 19.16
N ASP A 257 -13.22 7.14 20.45
CA ASP A 257 -12.30 7.87 21.34
C ASP A 257 -11.00 7.07 21.55
N ASN A 258 -11.09 5.73 21.66
CA ASN A 258 -9.91 4.85 21.70
C ASN A 258 -9.06 4.94 20.44
N CYS A 259 -9.69 4.96 19.25
CA CYS A 259 -8.98 5.17 17.98
C CYS A 259 -8.30 6.54 17.95
N THR A 260 -9.00 7.60 18.35
CA THR A 260 -8.46 8.95 18.36
C THR A 260 -7.28 9.09 19.33
N ALA A 261 -7.41 8.55 20.55
CA ALA A 261 -6.36 8.61 21.55
C ALA A 261 -5.07 7.91 21.09
N LEU A 262 -5.18 6.74 20.45
CA LEU A 262 -4.01 6.06 19.88
C LEU A 262 -3.42 6.82 18.70
N ALA A 263 -4.24 7.37 17.81
CA ALA A 263 -3.78 8.18 16.69
C ALA A 263 -3.01 9.43 17.18
N ASP A 264 -3.49 10.09 18.21
CA ASP A 264 -2.85 11.29 18.77
C ASP A 264 -1.52 10.94 19.44
N GLU A 265 -1.46 9.80 20.15
CA GLU A 265 -0.22 9.30 20.75
C GLU A 265 0.85 8.98 19.69
N VAL A 266 0.48 8.23 18.63
CA VAL A 266 1.39 7.91 17.53
C VAL A 266 1.83 9.18 16.79
N SER A 267 0.91 10.12 16.56
CA SER A 267 1.22 11.41 15.93
C SER A 267 2.21 12.24 16.73
N ALA A 268 2.10 12.24 18.05
CA ALA A 268 3.07 12.91 18.93
C ALA A 268 4.45 12.24 18.86
N ALA A 269 4.47 10.90 18.90
CA ALA A 269 5.71 10.14 18.80
C ALA A 269 6.41 10.31 17.45
N LEU A 270 5.67 10.38 16.32
CA LEU A 270 6.24 10.68 15.01
C LEU A 270 6.95 12.03 14.97
N LYS A 271 6.37 13.06 15.57
CA LYS A 271 7.00 14.41 15.64
C LYS A 271 8.31 14.41 16.44
N GLU A 272 8.39 13.57 17.45
CA GLU A 272 9.57 13.50 18.34
C GLU A 272 10.67 12.59 17.77
N TYR A 273 10.31 11.42 17.20
CA TYR A 273 11.27 10.36 16.89
C TYR A 273 11.54 10.20 15.38
N ALA A 274 10.62 10.60 14.50
CA ALA A 274 10.76 10.36 13.06
C ALA A 274 11.57 11.43 12.33
N VAL A 275 11.69 12.65 12.89
CA VAL A 275 12.39 13.76 12.24
C VAL A 275 13.86 13.76 12.62
N VAL A 276 14.73 13.90 11.62
CA VAL A 276 16.19 13.96 11.80
C VAL A 276 16.79 15.16 11.06
N ASP A 277 17.86 15.74 11.62
CA ASP A 277 18.64 16.78 10.95
C ASP A 277 19.68 16.12 10.04
N HIS A 278 19.49 16.24 8.72
CA HIS A 278 20.43 15.74 7.72
C HIS A 278 21.33 16.88 7.21
N PRO A 279 22.66 16.69 7.14
CA PRO A 279 23.60 17.79 6.85
C PRO A 279 23.39 18.43 5.45
N LYS A 280 22.87 17.69 4.49
CA LYS A 280 22.66 18.16 3.10
C LYS A 280 21.22 18.63 2.85
N TYR A 281 20.22 17.98 3.47
CA TYR A 281 18.81 18.19 3.16
C TYR A 281 18.05 19.00 4.22
N GLY A 282 18.64 19.23 5.41
CA GLY A 282 17.94 19.78 6.55
C GLY A 282 17.08 18.73 7.26
N LYS A 283 15.95 19.14 7.82
CA LYS A 283 15.05 18.17 8.51
C LYS A 283 14.38 17.24 7.51
N ILE A 284 14.56 15.92 7.70
CA ILE A 284 13.94 14.85 6.91
C ILE A 284 13.26 13.83 7.81
N TYR A 285 12.37 13.02 7.27
CA TYR A 285 11.87 11.83 7.95
C TYR A 285 12.87 10.66 7.81
N ALA A 286 13.13 9.95 8.90
CA ALA A 286 13.78 8.65 8.86
C ALA A 286 12.78 7.59 8.33
N TYR A 287 13.29 6.51 7.74
CA TYR A 287 12.46 5.40 7.28
C TYR A 287 12.09 4.46 8.44
N GLU A 288 13.09 4.10 9.26
CA GLU A 288 12.90 3.30 10.46
C GLU A 288 13.61 3.92 11.66
N VAL A 289 13.05 3.76 12.85
CA VAL A 289 13.65 4.16 14.13
C VAL A 289 13.44 3.10 15.20
N ASP A 290 14.22 3.14 16.28
CA ASP A 290 14.18 2.14 17.37
C ASP A 290 13.77 2.71 18.74
N GLY A 291 13.59 4.02 18.86
CA GLY A 291 13.32 4.72 20.12
C GLY A 291 14.54 4.95 21.02
N PHE A 292 15.69 4.30 20.75
CA PHE A 292 16.96 4.57 21.45
C PHE A 292 17.74 5.73 20.82
N GLY A 293 17.33 6.20 19.65
CA GLY A 293 17.97 7.27 18.92
C GLY A 293 18.66 6.82 17.63
N ASN A 294 18.62 5.53 17.30
CA ASN A 294 19.11 5.05 16.02
C ASN A 294 18.05 5.27 14.92
N ARG A 295 18.53 5.49 13.70
CA ARG A 295 17.72 5.84 12.55
C ARG A 295 18.26 5.15 11.30
N PHE A 296 17.35 4.65 10.47
CA PHE A 296 17.70 4.11 9.17
C PHE A 296 17.20 5.09 8.10
N LEU A 297 18.14 5.65 7.34
CA LEU A 297 17.88 6.66 6.33
C LEU A 297 17.89 5.99 4.95
N MET A 298 16.72 5.71 4.44
CA MET A 298 16.44 5.16 3.12
C MET A 298 14.99 5.47 2.73
N ASP A 299 14.55 5.02 1.61
CA ASP A 299 13.15 4.74 1.28
C ASP A 299 13.07 3.45 0.48
N ASP A 300 11.93 2.80 0.54
CA ASP A 300 11.55 1.63 -0.22
C ASP A 300 10.39 2.00 -1.15
N ALA A 301 10.33 1.41 -2.34
CA ALA A 301 9.29 1.74 -3.31
C ALA A 301 7.89 1.29 -2.90
N ASN A 302 7.79 0.26 -2.06
CA ASN A 302 6.50 -0.29 -1.65
C ASN A 302 5.73 0.68 -0.74
N VAL A 303 4.46 0.88 -1.04
CA VAL A 303 3.60 1.86 -0.35
C VAL A 303 2.89 1.18 0.83
N PRO A 304 2.99 1.75 2.05
CA PRO A 304 3.46 3.08 2.43
C PRO A 304 4.97 3.26 2.40
N SER A 305 5.42 4.33 1.74
CA SER A 305 6.80 4.79 1.67
C SER A 305 6.90 6.24 2.10
N LEU A 306 8.10 6.75 2.34
CA LEU A 306 8.27 8.18 2.66
C LEU A 306 7.84 9.07 1.49
N LEU A 307 8.13 8.64 0.25
CA LEU A 307 7.69 9.35 -0.95
C LEU A 307 6.17 9.40 -1.08
N ALA A 308 5.46 8.35 -0.65
CA ALA A 308 4.02 8.20 -0.82
C ALA A 308 3.18 8.91 0.26
N LEU A 309 3.76 9.52 1.28
CA LEU A 309 3.02 10.10 2.41
C LEU A 309 1.87 11.04 1.99
N PRO A 310 2.03 11.98 1.02
CA PRO A 310 0.93 12.81 0.57
C PRO A 310 -0.14 12.05 -0.22
N TYR A 311 0.24 11.03 -0.98
CA TYR A 311 -0.72 10.17 -1.71
C TYR A 311 -1.67 9.43 -0.75
N LEU A 312 -1.17 9.01 0.40
CA LEU A 312 -1.96 8.36 1.44
C LEU A 312 -2.79 9.36 2.27
N GLY A 313 -2.49 10.67 2.15
CA GLY A 313 -3.14 11.73 2.91
C GLY A 313 -2.60 11.86 4.34
N ASP A 314 -1.38 11.42 4.57
CA ASP A 314 -0.74 11.40 5.89
C ASP A 314 0.00 12.70 6.18
N VAL A 315 0.56 13.34 5.16
CA VAL A 315 1.34 14.58 5.25
C VAL A 315 0.94 15.51 4.10
N ASP A 316 0.94 16.83 4.34
CA ASP A 316 0.74 17.81 3.27
C ASP A 316 1.93 17.79 2.30
N VAL A 317 1.63 17.85 1.00
CA VAL A 317 2.67 17.85 -0.04
C VAL A 317 3.64 19.04 0.09
N ASN A 318 3.21 20.15 0.67
CA ASN A 318 4.01 21.34 0.89
C ASN A 318 4.72 21.37 2.26
N ASP A 319 4.57 20.30 3.08
CA ASP A 319 5.29 20.21 4.36
C ASP A 319 6.80 20.30 4.13
N PRO A 320 7.52 21.20 4.80
CA PRO A 320 8.95 21.41 4.54
C PRO A 320 9.81 20.18 4.83
N VAL A 321 9.44 19.39 5.86
CA VAL A 321 10.16 18.16 6.20
C VAL A 321 9.92 17.12 5.11
N TYR A 322 8.68 17.00 4.63
CA TYR A 322 8.38 16.14 3.51
C TYR A 322 9.12 16.53 2.22
N GLN A 323 9.13 17.82 1.87
CA GLN A 323 9.85 18.30 0.69
C GLN A 323 11.36 18.04 0.76
N ASN A 324 11.96 18.17 1.93
CA ASN A 324 13.36 17.78 2.15
C ASN A 324 13.54 16.27 2.02
N THR A 325 12.65 15.48 2.62
CA THR A 325 12.64 14.02 2.52
C THR A 325 12.50 13.56 1.07
N ARG A 326 11.58 14.18 0.32
CA ARG A 326 11.36 13.89 -1.11
C ARG A 326 12.62 14.09 -1.94
N ARG A 327 13.41 15.16 -1.66
CA ARG A 327 14.71 15.38 -2.33
C ARG A 327 15.77 14.35 -1.93
N PHE A 328 15.78 13.95 -0.65
CA PHE A 328 16.68 12.92 -0.15
C PHE A 328 16.38 11.56 -0.78
N VAL A 329 15.15 11.09 -0.73
CA VAL A 329 14.79 9.73 -1.21
C VAL A 329 14.95 9.56 -2.72
N TRP A 330 14.86 10.67 -3.48
CA TRP A 330 15.11 10.67 -4.94
C TRP A 330 16.53 11.17 -5.27
N SER A 331 17.52 10.64 -4.59
CA SER A 331 18.93 10.94 -4.77
C SER A 331 19.81 9.76 -4.40
N GLU A 332 21.07 9.79 -4.80
CA GLU A 332 22.10 8.79 -4.49
C GLU A 332 22.42 8.67 -2.98
N ASP A 333 21.93 9.60 -2.15
CA ASP A 333 22.03 9.49 -0.69
C ASP A 333 21.01 8.49 -0.10
N ASN A 334 19.96 8.11 -0.87
CA ASN A 334 19.13 6.95 -0.59
C ASN A 334 19.80 5.69 -1.21
N PRO A 335 20.21 4.70 -0.41
CA PRO A 335 20.93 3.53 -0.90
C PRO A 335 20.14 2.67 -1.89
N TYR A 336 18.82 2.86 -1.98
CA TYR A 336 17.93 2.14 -2.90
C TYR A 336 17.37 3.02 -4.03
N PHE A 337 17.94 4.22 -4.22
CA PHE A 337 17.72 4.98 -5.43
C PHE A 337 18.71 4.53 -6.50
N PHE A 338 18.21 4.11 -7.65
CA PHE A 338 19.03 3.63 -8.75
C PHE A 338 18.81 4.48 -10.00
N ARG A 339 19.87 4.69 -10.78
CA ARG A 339 19.86 5.44 -12.03
C ARG A 339 20.72 4.76 -13.08
N GLY A 340 20.16 4.58 -14.27
CA GLY A 340 20.86 3.97 -15.40
C GLY A 340 20.34 4.49 -16.74
N LYS A 341 20.67 3.78 -17.82
CA LYS A 341 20.36 4.18 -19.21
C LYS A 341 18.87 4.06 -19.54
N ALA A 342 18.16 3.10 -18.98
CA ALA A 342 16.74 2.88 -19.22
C ALA A 342 15.87 3.81 -18.40
N GLY A 343 16.27 4.09 -17.13
CA GLY A 343 15.50 4.93 -16.24
C GLY A 343 16.14 5.12 -14.87
N GLU A 344 15.38 5.74 -13.98
CA GLU A 344 15.76 5.92 -12.56
C GLU A 344 14.54 5.68 -11.67
N GLY A 345 14.77 5.34 -10.42
CA GLY A 345 13.71 5.20 -9.43
C GLY A 345 14.19 4.61 -8.12
N ILE A 346 13.28 4.56 -7.15
CA ILE A 346 13.52 3.87 -5.90
C ILE A 346 13.18 2.40 -6.10
N GLY A 347 14.05 1.53 -5.62
CA GLY A 347 13.85 0.10 -5.52
C GLY A 347 13.58 -0.33 -4.09
N GLY A 348 14.33 -1.30 -3.63
CA GLY A 348 14.31 -1.85 -2.28
C GLY A 348 15.22 -3.07 -2.19
N PRO A 349 15.46 -3.59 -1.01
CA PRO A 349 16.26 -4.81 -0.86
C PRO A 349 15.58 -6.04 -1.45
N HIS A 350 14.26 -6.05 -1.54
CA HIS A 350 13.42 -7.19 -1.97
C HIS A 350 13.81 -7.77 -3.34
N VAL A 351 14.09 -6.90 -4.30
CA VAL A 351 14.45 -7.30 -5.69
C VAL A 351 15.93 -7.10 -6.01
N GLY A 352 16.72 -6.59 -5.06
CA GLY A 352 18.15 -6.37 -5.19
C GLY A 352 18.53 -5.04 -5.82
N TYR A 353 19.85 -4.88 -6.07
CA TYR A 353 20.42 -3.65 -6.60
C TYR A 353 20.11 -3.45 -8.08
N ASP A 354 20.10 -2.17 -8.50
CA ASP A 354 19.85 -1.71 -9.87
C ASP A 354 18.45 -2.04 -10.40
N MET A 355 17.54 -2.48 -9.53
CA MET A 355 16.15 -2.75 -9.85
C MET A 355 15.25 -1.65 -9.28
N ALA A 356 14.76 -0.77 -10.16
CA ALA A 356 13.80 0.28 -9.78
C ALA A 356 12.35 -0.20 -9.93
N TRP A 357 11.50 0.22 -9.00
CA TRP A 357 10.07 -0.09 -9.08
C TRP A 357 9.31 1.04 -9.77
N PRO A 358 8.51 0.75 -10.80
CA PRO A 358 7.63 1.74 -11.43
C PRO A 358 6.69 2.43 -10.43
N MET A 359 6.35 1.74 -9.33
CA MET A 359 5.56 2.30 -8.24
C MET A 359 6.18 3.58 -7.68
N SER A 360 7.50 3.65 -7.52
CA SER A 360 8.19 4.85 -7.06
C SER A 360 8.09 6.01 -8.05
N ILE A 361 8.16 5.71 -9.35
CA ILE A 361 7.99 6.70 -10.43
C ILE A 361 6.56 7.25 -10.42
N MET A 362 5.57 6.36 -10.24
CA MET A 362 4.17 6.77 -10.11
C MET A 362 3.95 7.62 -8.85
N MET A 363 4.52 7.23 -7.69
CA MET A 363 4.42 8.04 -6.46
C MET A 363 5.11 9.40 -6.62
N ARG A 364 6.23 9.48 -7.34
CA ARG A 364 6.85 10.76 -7.68
C ARG A 364 5.91 11.64 -8.48
N ALA A 365 5.20 11.10 -9.47
CA ALA A 365 4.21 11.84 -10.24
C ALA A 365 2.97 12.23 -9.42
N PHE A 366 2.44 11.33 -8.58
CA PHE A 366 1.30 11.60 -7.71
C PHE A 366 1.53 12.74 -6.72
N THR A 367 2.76 12.88 -6.24
CA THR A 367 3.17 13.84 -5.21
C THR A 367 3.92 15.04 -5.78
N SER A 368 3.97 15.20 -7.09
CA SER A 368 4.58 16.36 -7.76
C SER A 368 3.57 17.47 -8.03
N THR A 369 4.04 18.71 -7.84
CA THR A 369 3.36 19.92 -8.29
C THR A 369 4.02 20.52 -9.55
N ASP A 370 5.10 19.89 -10.05
CA ASP A 370 5.86 20.32 -11.23
C ASP A 370 5.43 19.49 -12.45
N ASP A 371 4.83 20.13 -13.44
CA ASP A 371 4.36 19.51 -14.66
C ASP A 371 5.50 18.89 -15.50
N ALA A 372 6.70 19.47 -15.46
CA ALA A 372 7.86 18.92 -16.16
C ALA A 372 8.32 17.59 -15.53
N GLU A 373 8.31 17.52 -14.21
CA GLU A 373 8.62 16.28 -13.46
C GLU A 373 7.56 15.19 -13.74
N ILE A 374 6.27 15.54 -13.72
CA ILE A 374 5.19 14.62 -14.06
C ILE A 374 5.35 14.07 -15.48
N ALA A 375 5.63 14.96 -16.45
CA ALA A 375 5.83 14.53 -17.83
C ALA A 375 7.04 13.58 -17.98
N GLU A 376 8.14 13.81 -17.24
CA GLU A 376 9.29 12.90 -17.27
C GLU A 376 8.95 11.53 -16.65
N CYS A 377 8.21 11.50 -15.54
CA CYS A 377 7.71 10.25 -14.97
C CYS A 377 6.86 9.47 -15.99
N LEU A 378 5.96 10.14 -16.70
CA LEU A 378 5.12 9.51 -17.74
C LEU A 378 5.94 8.95 -18.91
N ARG A 379 6.96 9.68 -19.38
CA ARG A 379 7.88 9.20 -20.42
C ARG A 379 8.66 7.96 -19.93
N MET A 380 9.12 8.01 -18.69
CA MET A 380 9.88 6.91 -18.10
C MET A 380 9.02 5.64 -18.00
N LEU A 381 7.79 5.74 -17.51
CA LEU A 381 6.88 4.59 -17.42
C LEU A 381 6.61 3.96 -18.81
N GLN A 382 6.50 4.78 -19.88
CA GLN A 382 6.29 4.28 -21.24
C GLN A 382 7.54 3.64 -21.86
N ARG A 383 8.76 4.00 -21.42
CA ARG A 383 10.00 3.41 -21.97
C ARG A 383 10.51 2.21 -21.18
N THR A 384 9.98 1.99 -19.98
CA THR A 384 10.43 0.91 -19.07
C THR A 384 9.44 -0.24 -18.95
N ASP A 385 8.40 -0.28 -19.76
CA ASP A 385 7.39 -1.35 -19.81
C ASP A 385 7.85 -2.59 -20.63
N ALA A 386 9.11 -2.64 -21.06
CA ALA A 386 9.67 -3.69 -21.91
C ALA A 386 8.91 -3.92 -23.23
N GLY A 387 8.06 -2.99 -23.66
CA GLY A 387 7.21 -3.12 -24.84
C GLY A 387 5.99 -4.03 -24.67
N THR A 388 5.68 -4.41 -23.44
CA THR A 388 4.56 -5.32 -23.10
C THR A 388 3.22 -4.60 -23.01
N GLY A 389 3.23 -3.28 -22.78
CA GLY A 389 2.03 -2.49 -22.51
C GLY A 389 1.47 -2.68 -21.11
N PHE A 390 2.25 -3.32 -20.21
CA PHE A 390 1.93 -3.52 -18.80
C PHE A 390 3.04 -2.95 -17.90
N ILE A 391 2.70 -2.70 -16.67
CA ILE A 391 3.65 -2.30 -15.63
C ILE A 391 4.07 -3.56 -14.84
N HIS A 392 5.38 -3.80 -14.80
CA HIS A 392 5.99 -4.92 -14.06
C HIS A 392 6.31 -4.52 -12.61
N GLU A 393 6.68 -5.48 -11.78
CA GLU A 393 7.04 -5.21 -10.37
C GLU A 393 8.26 -4.29 -10.28
N SER A 394 9.36 -4.65 -10.94
CA SER A 394 10.57 -3.83 -11.04
C SER A 394 11.23 -3.99 -12.41
N PHE A 395 12.10 -3.06 -12.77
CA PHE A 395 12.92 -3.13 -13.98
C PHE A 395 14.38 -2.77 -13.67
N ASN A 396 15.31 -3.34 -14.43
CA ASN A 396 16.72 -2.99 -14.32
C ASN A 396 16.96 -1.61 -14.95
N VAL A 397 17.59 -0.70 -14.22
CA VAL A 397 17.76 0.70 -14.62
C VAL A 397 18.63 0.90 -15.87
N ASP A 398 19.46 -0.08 -16.24
CA ASP A 398 20.26 -0.05 -17.48
C ASP A 398 19.60 -0.78 -18.65
N ASP A 399 18.71 -1.76 -18.37
CA ASP A 399 18.09 -2.61 -19.39
C ASP A 399 16.66 -2.98 -18.96
N ALA A 400 15.68 -2.21 -19.42
CA ALA A 400 14.27 -2.40 -19.06
C ALA A 400 13.67 -3.74 -19.53
N SER A 401 14.35 -4.48 -20.44
CA SER A 401 13.91 -5.84 -20.80
C SER A 401 14.12 -6.87 -19.69
N LYS A 402 14.92 -6.51 -18.67
CA LYS A 402 15.12 -7.30 -17.45
C LYS A 402 14.21 -6.76 -16.36
N PHE A 403 13.15 -7.47 -16.08
CA PHE A 403 12.16 -7.11 -15.07
C PHE A 403 11.78 -8.30 -14.20
N THR A 404 11.24 -8.02 -13.02
CA THR A 404 10.67 -9.03 -12.12
C THR A 404 9.16 -9.04 -12.27
N ARG A 405 8.54 -10.18 -12.02
CA ARG A 405 7.11 -10.47 -12.08
C ARG A 405 6.44 -9.83 -13.31
N GLU A 406 6.22 -10.64 -14.32
CA GLU A 406 5.54 -10.24 -15.57
C GLU A 406 4.15 -9.65 -15.28
N TRP A 407 3.50 -10.16 -14.25
CA TRP A 407 2.16 -9.76 -13.87
C TRP A 407 2.06 -9.40 -12.37
N PHE A 408 2.07 -8.10 -12.09
CA PHE A 408 1.84 -7.53 -10.77
C PHE A 408 0.65 -6.55 -10.85
N ALA A 409 -0.53 -7.01 -10.42
CA ALA A 409 -1.80 -6.33 -10.69
C ALA A 409 -1.91 -4.96 -10.01
N TRP A 410 -1.33 -4.77 -8.81
CA TRP A 410 -1.38 -3.49 -8.11
C TRP A 410 -0.78 -2.36 -8.95
N GLN A 411 0.43 -2.54 -9.48
CA GLN A 411 1.07 -1.47 -10.25
C GLN A 411 0.33 -1.14 -11.55
N ASN A 412 -0.28 -2.14 -12.19
CA ASN A 412 -1.12 -1.90 -13.36
C ASN A 412 -2.30 -0.99 -13.01
N THR A 413 -3.01 -1.30 -11.92
CA THR A 413 -4.15 -0.49 -11.49
C THR A 413 -3.73 0.90 -11.03
N LEU A 414 -2.60 1.02 -10.32
CA LEU A 414 -2.01 2.28 -9.87
C LEU A 414 -1.64 3.19 -11.04
N PHE A 415 -1.11 2.62 -12.13
CA PHE A 415 -0.86 3.36 -13.37
C PHE A 415 -2.16 3.92 -13.95
N GLY A 416 -3.22 3.11 -13.98
CA GLY A 416 -4.54 3.56 -14.40
C GLY A 416 -5.08 4.71 -13.54
N GLU A 417 -4.89 4.64 -12.23
CA GLU A 417 -5.25 5.71 -11.29
C GLU A 417 -4.53 7.02 -11.60
N LEU A 418 -3.21 6.95 -11.85
CA LEU A 418 -2.41 8.13 -12.20
C LEU A 418 -2.93 8.81 -13.46
N ILE A 419 -3.21 8.05 -14.50
CA ILE A 419 -3.73 8.61 -15.76
C ILE A 419 -5.09 9.28 -15.55
N ILE A 420 -6.00 8.63 -14.81
CA ILE A 420 -7.33 9.21 -14.51
C ILE A 420 -7.19 10.49 -13.71
N LYS A 421 -6.37 10.49 -12.65
CA LYS A 421 -6.10 11.69 -11.83
C LYS A 421 -5.64 12.86 -12.71
N LEU A 422 -4.67 12.64 -13.56
CA LEU A 422 -4.12 13.72 -14.42
C LEU A 422 -5.15 14.24 -15.42
N VAL A 423 -6.02 13.38 -15.95
CA VAL A 423 -7.13 13.81 -16.82
C VAL A 423 -8.17 14.60 -16.03
N ASP A 424 -8.54 14.16 -14.84
CA ASP A 424 -9.56 14.81 -13.99
C ASP A 424 -9.04 16.16 -13.44
N GLU A 425 -7.73 16.33 -13.27
CA GLU A 425 -7.07 17.59 -12.94
C GLU A 425 -6.84 18.53 -14.15
N GLY A 426 -7.32 18.16 -15.33
CA GLY A 426 -7.17 18.98 -16.54
C GLY A 426 -5.78 18.93 -17.20
N LYS A 427 -4.89 18.03 -16.78
CA LYS A 427 -3.53 17.90 -17.27
C LYS A 427 -3.41 16.97 -18.51
N THR A 428 -4.46 16.88 -19.31
CA THR A 428 -4.49 16.03 -20.52
C THR A 428 -3.38 16.37 -21.52
N ALA A 429 -2.99 17.67 -21.61
CA ALA A 429 -1.89 18.09 -22.47
C ALA A 429 -0.56 17.39 -22.13
N LEU A 430 -0.24 17.25 -20.82
CA LEU A 430 0.96 16.53 -20.37
C LEU A 430 0.97 15.06 -20.83
N LEU A 431 -0.19 14.40 -20.76
CA LEU A 431 -0.33 13.01 -21.19
C LEU A 431 -0.11 12.83 -22.68
N VAL A 432 -0.53 13.81 -23.47
CA VAL A 432 -0.36 13.80 -24.95
C VAL A 432 1.07 14.12 -25.34
N GLU A 433 1.73 15.05 -24.66
CA GLU A 433 3.09 15.51 -24.95
C GLU A 433 4.17 14.57 -24.41
N ALA A 434 3.90 13.85 -23.31
CA ALA A 434 4.80 12.89 -22.72
C ALA A 434 4.88 11.59 -23.55
N ARG A 435 5.39 11.70 -24.77
CA ARG A 435 5.60 10.53 -25.67
C ARG A 435 6.90 9.82 -25.32
N ARG A 436 6.94 8.53 -25.67
CA ARG A 436 8.07 7.61 -25.48
C ARG A 436 9.36 8.11 -26.15
#